data_251bc3e2fcd0cb81ee9bc6c74a6ab4ee
#
_entry.id   251bc3e2fcd0cb81ee9bc6c74a6ab4ee
#
_cell.length_a   1.000
_cell.length_b   1.000
_cell.length_c   1.000
_cell.angle_alpha   90.00
_cell.angle_beta   90.00
_cell.angle_gamma   90.00
#
_symmetry.space_group_name_H-M   'P 1'
#
loop_
_entity.id
_entity.type
_entity.pdbx_description
1 polymer ?
#
loop_
_entity_poly.entity_id
_entity_poly.type
_entity_poly.pdbx_seq_one_letter_code
_entity_poly.pdbx_strand_id
1 'polypeptide(L)'
;ITRYVDGCLAGADGARGKDFNMRWVASLVAETWRIISRGGVFLYPSDARKGYESGRLRLVYEAAPVAMLVEQAGGRATDGAADILDSVPQTLHQRVPLVFGAVEEVAAVADEYAAG
;
A
#
# COMPACT_ATOMS: atom_id res chain seq x y z
N ILE A 1 -5.54 9.12 2.12
CA ILE A 1 -6.12 7.79 2.37
C ILE A 1 -7.64 7.86 2.58
N THR A 2 -8.14 8.76 3.42
CA THR A 2 -9.59 8.86 3.69
C THR A 2 -10.40 9.01 2.40
N ARG A 3 -10.04 9.96 1.52
CA ARG A 3 -10.73 10.16 0.24
C ARG A 3 -10.67 8.92 -0.66
N TYR A 4 -9.54 8.20 -0.66
CA TYR A 4 -9.44 6.94 -1.40
C TYR A 4 -10.43 5.90 -0.86
N VAL A 5 -10.48 5.74 0.47
CA VAL A 5 -11.42 4.80 1.13
C VAL A 5 -12.87 5.19 0.87
N ASP A 6 -13.20 6.48 0.99
CA ASP A 6 -14.55 6.98 0.69
C ASP A 6 -14.95 6.69 -0.76
N GLY A 7 -14.01 6.86 -1.70
CA GLY A 7 -14.23 6.51 -3.10
C GLY A 7 -14.48 5.02 -3.31
N CYS A 8 -13.81 4.16 -2.55
CA CYS A 8 -14.07 2.71 -2.58
C CYS A 8 -15.43 2.36 -1.97
N LEU A 9 -15.80 3.02 -0.87
CA LEU A 9 -17.09 2.79 -0.19
C LEU A 9 -18.28 3.26 -1.02
N ALA A 10 -18.10 4.24 -1.90
CA ALA A 10 -19.14 4.68 -2.82
C ALA A 10 -19.53 3.64 -3.87
N GLY A 11 -18.69 2.62 -4.07
CA GLY A 11 -18.98 1.49 -4.94
C GLY A 11 -19.15 1.85 -6.42
N ALA A 12 -19.95 1.04 -7.12
CA ALA A 12 -20.18 1.19 -8.57
C ALA A 12 -20.80 2.53 -8.94
N ASP A 13 -21.59 3.13 -8.05
CA ASP A 13 -22.24 4.43 -8.28
C ASP A 13 -21.32 5.62 -7.99
N GLY A 14 -20.15 5.38 -7.43
CA GLY A 14 -19.16 6.42 -7.12
C GLY A 14 -18.21 6.71 -8.29
N ALA A 15 -17.29 7.65 -8.06
CA ALA A 15 -16.32 8.09 -9.07
C ALA A 15 -15.40 6.97 -9.58
N ARG A 16 -15.19 5.90 -8.79
CA ARG A 16 -14.38 4.75 -9.16
C ARG A 16 -15.12 3.76 -10.07
N GLY A 17 -16.47 3.82 -10.13
CA GLY A 17 -17.32 3.03 -11.03
C GLY A 17 -17.27 1.52 -10.82
N LYS A 18 -16.83 1.04 -9.67
CA LYS A 18 -16.74 -0.40 -9.34
C LYS A 18 -16.89 -0.65 -7.86
N ASP A 19 -17.28 -1.85 -7.50
CA ASP A 19 -17.38 -2.28 -6.11
C ASP A 19 -16.04 -2.79 -5.58
N PHE A 20 -15.81 -2.58 -4.30
CA PHE A 20 -14.62 -3.02 -3.59
C PHE A 20 -14.99 -3.86 -2.38
N ASN A 21 -14.14 -4.80 -2.05
CA ASN A 21 -14.25 -5.59 -0.83
C ASN A 21 -13.08 -5.29 0.10
N MET A 22 -13.37 -5.11 1.39
CA MET A 22 -12.36 -5.06 2.41
C MET A 22 -12.03 -6.47 2.88
N ARG A 23 -10.74 -6.76 3.02
CA ARG A 23 -10.22 -8.00 3.59
C ARG A 23 -9.24 -7.67 4.71
N TRP A 24 -9.26 -8.44 5.76
CA TRP A 24 -8.33 -8.31 6.86
C TRP A 24 -7.84 -9.69 7.29
N VAL A 25 -6.55 -9.98 7.07
CA VAL A 25 -5.94 -11.27 7.44
C VAL A 25 -4.90 -11.10 8.53
N ALA A 26 -4.36 -9.89 8.69
CA ALA A 26 -3.29 -9.55 9.64
C ALA A 26 -2.00 -10.37 9.43
N SER A 27 -1.76 -10.80 8.20
CA SER A 27 -0.54 -11.49 7.78
C SER A 27 -0.05 -10.89 6.47
N LEU A 28 1.13 -10.28 6.49
CA LEU A 28 1.71 -9.63 5.30
C LEU A 28 1.93 -10.64 4.16
N VAL A 29 2.39 -11.83 4.47
CA VAL A 29 2.62 -12.89 3.47
C VAL A 29 1.30 -13.33 2.83
N ALA A 30 0.27 -13.57 3.62
CA ALA A 30 -1.04 -13.97 3.13
C ALA A 30 -1.69 -12.87 2.28
N GLU A 31 -1.58 -11.61 2.70
CA GLU A 31 -2.07 -10.46 1.93
C GLU A 31 -1.33 -10.32 0.61
N THR A 32 -0.02 -10.48 0.61
CA THR A 32 0.81 -10.41 -0.61
C THR A 32 0.39 -11.50 -1.60
N TRP A 33 0.23 -12.73 -1.14
CA TRP A 33 -0.23 -13.84 -1.97
C TRP A 33 -1.60 -13.58 -2.57
N ARG A 34 -2.54 -13.13 -1.75
CA ARG A 34 -3.91 -12.84 -2.19
C ARG A 34 -3.94 -11.76 -3.26
N ILE A 35 -3.19 -10.68 -3.06
CA ILE A 35 -3.15 -9.54 -3.98
C ILE A 35 -2.45 -9.89 -5.29
N ILE A 36 -1.33 -10.61 -5.23
CA ILE A 36 -0.66 -11.10 -6.45
C ILE A 36 -1.60 -12.03 -7.24
N SER A 37 -2.37 -12.87 -6.56
CA SER A 37 -3.24 -13.85 -7.21
C SER A 37 -4.54 -13.25 -7.75
N ARG A 38 -5.10 -12.24 -7.08
CA ARG A 38 -6.45 -11.72 -7.37
C ARG A 38 -6.53 -10.23 -7.67
N GLY A 39 -5.43 -9.50 -7.50
CA GLY A 39 -5.43 -8.05 -7.57
C GLY A 39 -5.90 -7.39 -6.28
N GLY A 40 -6.01 -6.06 -6.31
CA GLY A 40 -6.38 -5.25 -5.17
C GLY A 40 -5.21 -4.45 -4.64
N VAL A 41 -5.36 -3.93 -3.42
CA VAL A 41 -4.34 -3.09 -2.78
C VAL A 41 -4.26 -3.37 -1.29
N PHE A 42 -3.05 -3.36 -0.77
CA PHE A 42 -2.74 -3.39 0.66
C PHE A 42 -2.42 -1.96 1.12
N LEU A 43 -2.97 -1.58 2.26
CA LEU A 43 -2.79 -0.26 2.84
C LEU A 43 -2.29 -0.36 4.28
N TYR A 44 -1.08 0.10 4.51
CA TYR A 44 -0.56 0.31 5.86
C TYR A 44 0.17 1.65 5.91
N PRO A 45 -0.58 2.77 5.92
CA PRO A 45 0.01 4.10 5.91
C PRO A 45 0.59 4.48 7.27
N SER A 46 1.39 5.54 7.28
CA SER A 46 1.71 6.25 8.52
C SER A 46 0.49 7.01 9.03
N ASP A 47 0.47 7.32 10.31
CA ASP A 47 -0.52 8.19 10.93
C ASP A 47 0.09 9.00 12.09
N ALA A 48 -0.68 9.94 12.63
CA ALA A 48 -0.21 10.87 13.66
C ALA A 48 -0.11 10.26 15.07
N ARG A 49 -0.48 9.00 15.26
CA ARG A 49 -0.36 8.35 16.56
C ARG A 49 1.10 8.13 16.91
N LYS A 50 1.43 8.28 18.19
CA LYS A 50 2.79 8.05 18.70
C LYS A 50 3.28 6.65 18.30
N GLY A 51 4.41 6.58 17.62
CA GLY A 51 5.03 5.35 17.13
C GLY A 51 4.52 4.88 15.77
N TYR A 52 3.64 5.64 15.10
CA TYR A 52 3.10 5.32 13.78
C TYR A 52 3.46 6.37 12.72
N GLU A 53 4.19 7.40 13.09
CA GLU A 53 4.51 8.55 12.24
C GLU A 53 5.35 8.15 11.01
N SER A 54 6.20 7.13 11.16
CA SER A 54 7.05 6.62 10.08
C SER A 54 6.56 5.26 9.54
N GLY A 55 5.30 4.90 9.81
CA GLY A 55 4.78 3.57 9.48
C GLY A 55 5.17 2.52 10.52
N ARG A 56 4.82 1.27 10.26
CA ARG A 56 5.04 0.16 11.21
C ARG A 56 5.87 -0.98 10.64
N LEU A 57 5.84 -1.19 9.35
CA LEU A 57 6.61 -2.25 8.70
C LEU A 57 8.08 -1.84 8.53
N ARG A 58 8.97 -2.80 8.49
CA ARG A 58 10.40 -2.55 8.31
C ARG A 58 10.77 -2.53 6.83
N LEU A 59 11.54 -1.52 6.44
CA LEU A 59 11.92 -1.33 5.04
C LEU A 59 12.74 -2.52 4.51
N VAL A 60 13.78 -2.94 5.24
CA VAL A 60 14.78 -3.90 4.74
C VAL A 60 14.22 -5.30 4.59
N TYR A 61 13.47 -5.80 5.58
CA TYR A 61 13.12 -7.22 5.64
C TYR A 61 11.62 -7.51 5.58
N GLU A 62 10.79 -6.49 5.38
CA GLU A 62 9.36 -6.63 5.13
C GLU A 62 8.95 -5.91 3.84
N ALA A 63 9.04 -4.59 3.78
CA ALA A 63 8.56 -3.81 2.64
C ALA A 63 9.35 -4.05 1.36
N ALA A 64 10.69 -4.06 1.42
CA ALA A 64 11.51 -4.23 0.22
C ALA A 64 11.35 -5.63 -0.42
N PRO A 65 11.38 -6.75 0.34
CA PRO A 65 11.10 -8.06 -0.24
C PRO A 65 9.71 -8.16 -0.88
N VAL A 66 8.68 -7.63 -0.23
CA VAL A 66 7.31 -7.60 -0.77
C VAL A 66 7.25 -6.75 -2.03
N ALA A 67 7.88 -5.58 -2.02
CA ALA A 67 7.94 -4.69 -3.18
C ALA A 67 8.56 -5.37 -4.39
N MET A 68 9.67 -6.10 -4.19
CA MET A 68 10.31 -6.85 -5.27
C MET A 68 9.38 -7.90 -5.86
N LEU A 69 8.72 -8.70 -5.03
CA LEU A 69 7.77 -9.71 -5.50
C LEU A 69 6.60 -9.09 -6.25
N VAL A 70 6.03 -8.03 -5.72
CA VAL A 70 4.87 -7.34 -6.31
C VAL A 70 5.22 -6.71 -7.65
N GLU A 71 6.36 -6.04 -7.76
CA GLU A 71 6.81 -5.44 -9.03
C GLU A 71 7.10 -6.49 -10.08
N GLN A 72 7.73 -7.61 -9.72
CA GLN A 72 7.97 -8.72 -10.63
C GLN A 72 6.67 -9.38 -11.11
N ALA A 73 5.62 -9.30 -10.30
CA ALA A 73 4.28 -9.79 -10.66
C ALA A 73 3.45 -8.76 -11.48
N GLY A 74 4.01 -7.58 -11.78
CA GLY A 74 3.36 -6.55 -12.57
C GLY A 74 2.59 -5.50 -11.75
N GLY A 75 2.75 -5.50 -10.43
CA GLY A 75 2.16 -4.50 -9.53
C GLY A 75 3.13 -3.37 -9.19
N ARG A 76 2.78 -2.60 -8.15
CA ARG A 76 3.58 -1.48 -7.66
C ARG A 76 3.56 -1.45 -6.12
N ALA A 77 4.64 -0.94 -5.52
CA ALA A 77 4.74 -0.77 -4.07
C ALA A 77 5.37 0.59 -3.73
N THR A 78 4.71 1.38 -2.89
CA THR A 78 5.14 2.73 -2.49
C THR A 78 5.04 2.92 -0.98
N ASP A 79 5.68 3.99 -0.49
CA ASP A 79 5.48 4.49 0.88
C ASP A 79 4.34 5.53 0.96
N GLY A 80 3.67 5.77 -0.16
CA GLY A 80 2.65 6.80 -0.36
C GLY A 80 3.14 7.94 -1.25
N ALA A 81 4.44 8.19 -1.31
CA ALA A 81 5.05 9.26 -2.12
C ALA A 81 6.06 8.72 -3.13
N ALA A 82 6.90 7.77 -2.74
CA ALA A 82 7.97 7.21 -3.57
C ALA A 82 7.88 5.68 -3.61
N ASP A 83 8.42 5.08 -4.66
CA ASP A 83 8.49 3.63 -4.77
C ASP A 83 9.43 3.04 -3.70
N ILE A 84 9.01 1.96 -3.08
CA ILE A 84 9.76 1.31 -1.98
C ILE A 84 11.19 0.96 -2.42
N LEU A 85 11.36 0.40 -3.62
CA LEU A 85 12.68 -0.04 -4.08
C LEU A 85 13.65 1.10 -4.42
N ASP A 86 13.16 2.34 -4.50
CA ASP A 86 13.99 3.54 -4.64
C ASP A 86 14.50 4.06 -3.30
N SER A 87 13.99 3.54 -2.19
CA SER A 87 14.39 3.96 -0.84
C SER A 87 15.71 3.32 -0.43
N VAL A 88 16.65 4.14 0.05
CA VAL A 88 17.92 3.68 0.61
C VAL A 88 17.78 3.53 2.12
N PRO A 89 17.95 2.32 2.68
CA PRO A 89 17.86 2.13 4.13
C PRO A 89 18.92 2.92 4.88
N GLN A 90 18.52 3.60 5.95
CA GLN A 90 19.43 4.32 6.84
C GLN A 90 19.83 3.48 8.05
N THR A 91 18.96 2.58 8.49
CA THR A 91 19.20 1.63 9.58
C THR A 91 18.55 0.28 9.24
N LEU A 92 19.00 -0.79 9.90
CA LEU A 92 18.47 -2.14 9.67
C LEU A 92 16.98 -2.26 10.00
N HIS A 93 16.53 -1.59 11.06
CA HIS A 93 15.15 -1.67 11.54
C HIS A 93 14.30 -0.45 11.14
N GLN A 94 14.75 0.33 10.17
CA GLN A 94 13.99 1.48 9.67
C GLN A 94 12.57 1.08 9.28
N ARG A 95 11.61 1.83 9.78
CA ARG A 95 10.19 1.64 9.47
C ARG A 95 9.78 2.48 8.26
N VAL A 96 8.74 2.03 7.59
CA VAL A 96 8.21 2.68 6.38
C VAL A 96 6.71 2.42 6.28
N PRO A 97 5.92 3.38 5.80
CA PRO A 97 4.56 3.08 5.35
C PRO A 97 4.61 2.16 4.14
N LEU A 98 3.57 1.37 3.93
CA LEU A 98 3.54 0.46 2.78
C LEU A 98 2.16 0.43 2.13
N VAL A 99 2.15 0.71 0.84
CA VAL A 99 1.01 0.55 -0.06
C VAL A 99 1.47 -0.28 -1.24
N PHE A 100 0.84 -1.41 -1.50
CA PHE A 100 1.21 -2.22 -2.67
C PHE A 100 -0.01 -2.91 -3.28
N GLY A 101 0.11 -3.24 -4.55
CA GLY A 101 -0.92 -3.99 -5.26
C GLY A 101 -0.98 -3.66 -6.74
N ALA A 102 -2.19 -3.68 -7.30
CA ALA A 102 -2.43 -3.33 -8.69
C ALA A 102 -1.98 -1.90 -8.99
N VAL A 103 -1.33 -1.69 -10.12
CA VAL A 103 -0.72 -0.39 -10.48
C VAL A 103 -1.74 0.75 -10.42
N GLU A 104 -2.95 0.54 -10.94
CA GLU A 104 -4.01 1.54 -10.95
C GLU A 104 -4.50 1.91 -9.55
N GLU A 105 -4.57 0.95 -8.63
CA GLU A 105 -5.00 1.19 -7.26
C GLU A 105 -3.92 1.93 -6.46
N VAL A 106 -2.66 1.51 -6.61
CA VAL A 106 -1.53 2.18 -5.97
C VAL A 106 -1.38 3.61 -6.48
N ALA A 107 -1.57 3.84 -7.79
CA ALA A 107 -1.56 5.18 -8.38
C ALA A 107 -2.68 6.06 -7.80
N ALA A 108 -3.90 5.54 -7.67
CA ALA A 108 -5.01 6.28 -7.07
C ALA A 108 -4.73 6.68 -5.61
N VAL A 109 -4.09 5.80 -4.83
CA VAL A 109 -3.66 6.13 -3.46
C VAL A 109 -2.58 7.21 -3.47
N ALA A 110 -1.59 7.11 -4.36
CA ALA A 110 -0.50 8.10 -4.47
C ALA A 110 -1.05 9.49 -4.86
N ASP A 111 -2.01 9.56 -5.76
CA ASP A 111 -2.66 10.81 -6.16
C ASP A 111 -3.36 11.48 -4.96
N GLU A 112 -4.01 10.70 -4.10
CA GLU A 112 -4.64 11.22 -2.89
C GLU A 112 -3.60 11.69 -1.85
N TYR A 113 -2.43 11.07 -1.79
CA TYR A 113 -1.33 11.57 -0.97
C TYR A 113 -0.81 12.91 -1.48
N ALA A 114 -0.61 13.03 -2.79
CA ALA A 114 -0.13 14.26 -3.43
C ALA A 114 -1.13 15.42 -3.30
N ALA A 115 -2.43 15.13 -3.32
CA ALA A 115 -3.50 16.12 -3.20
C ALA A 115 -3.76 16.57 -1.77
N GLY A 116 -3.27 15.84 -0.82
CA GLY A 116 -3.62 16.03 0.54
C GLY A 116 -2.78 16.36 1.60
#